data_2632b6d50f67b78ffb26eeb97d6f6da8
#
_entry.id   2632b6d50f67b78ffb26eeb97d6f6da8
#
_cell.length_a   1.000
_cell.length_b   1.000
_cell.length_c   1.000
_cell.angle_alpha   90.00
_cell.angle_beta   90.00
_cell.angle_gamma   90.00
#
_symmetry.space_group_name_H-M   'P 1'
#
loop_
_entity.id
_entity.type
_entity.pdbx_description
1 polymer ?
#
loop_
_entity_poly.entity_id
_entity_poly.type
_entity_poly.pdbx_seq_one_letter_code
_entity_poly.pdbx_strand_id
1 'polypeptide(L)'
;MGLRFSRGRRRGGMVSLISVISTIGIALGVAVLIVGLSAMNGFERELNNRILAVVPHGEIEAVNQPWTNWQEALDNVQKVPGIAAAAPYINFTGLVESGANLRAIQVKGVNPQQEQHLSALPSFVQGDAWRNFKAGEQQIIIGKGVADALKVKQGDWVSIMIPNSNPEHKLMQPKRVRLHIAGILQLSGQLDHSFAMIPLADAQQYLDMGSSVSG
;
A
#
# COMPACT_ATOMS: atom_id res chain seq x y z
N MET A 1 -0.68 22.02 48.02
CA MET A 1 -0.91 21.58 49.41
C MET A 1 -0.33 20.17 49.73
N GLY A 2 -0.16 19.28 48.77
CA GLY A 2 0.34 17.90 49.00
C GLY A 2 1.80 17.80 49.48
N LEU A 3 2.68 18.69 49.06
CA LEU A 3 4.11 18.68 49.45
C LEU A 3 4.39 19.06 50.92
N ARG A 4 3.46 19.70 51.59
CA ARG A 4 3.59 20.07 53.01
C ARG A 4 3.26 18.92 53.96
N PHE A 5 2.43 17.97 53.56
CA PHE A 5 2.03 16.82 54.40
C PHE A 5 3.05 15.68 54.42
N SER A 6 3.88 15.55 53.40
CA SER A 6 4.92 14.51 53.33
C SER A 6 6.14 14.80 54.19
N ARG A 7 6.33 16.06 54.64
CA ARG A 7 7.49 16.51 55.41
C ARG A 7 7.33 16.45 56.95
N GLY A 8 6.16 16.06 57.44
CA GLY A 8 5.75 16.26 58.83
C GLY A 8 5.67 15.01 59.72
N ARG A 9 6.34 13.89 59.41
CA ARG A 9 6.31 12.73 60.31
C ARG A 9 7.67 12.02 60.43
N ARG A 10 8.49 12.50 61.32
CA ARG A 10 9.57 11.71 61.92
C ARG A 10 8.96 10.56 62.73
N ARG A 11 8.63 9.45 62.12
CA ARG A 11 8.38 8.18 62.79
C ARG A 11 8.87 7.04 61.92
N GLY A 12 10.02 6.45 62.33
CA GLY A 12 10.55 5.18 61.86
C GLY A 12 11.15 5.24 60.47
N GLY A 13 12.49 5.10 60.36
CA GLY A 13 13.18 5.04 59.05
C GLY A 13 12.59 3.99 58.07
N MET A 14 11.93 2.98 58.63
CA MET A 14 11.26 1.91 57.87
C MET A 14 10.00 2.39 57.17
N VAL A 15 9.16 3.22 57.78
CA VAL A 15 7.93 3.76 57.19
C VAL A 15 8.29 4.78 56.09
N SER A 16 9.35 5.56 56.32
CA SER A 16 9.88 6.49 55.30
C SER A 16 10.41 5.73 54.09
N LEU A 17 11.13 4.63 54.30
CA LEU A 17 11.65 3.78 53.22
C LEU A 17 10.53 3.15 52.38
N ILE A 18 9.50 2.60 53.02
CA ILE A 18 8.35 2.02 52.33
C ILE A 18 7.60 3.07 51.53
N SER A 19 7.42 4.27 52.07
CA SER A 19 6.78 5.38 51.39
C SER A 19 7.55 5.83 50.13
N VAL A 20 8.88 5.90 50.22
CA VAL A 20 9.75 6.25 49.10
C VAL A 20 9.69 5.18 47.98
N ILE A 21 9.79 3.90 48.37
CA ILE A 21 9.71 2.79 47.41
C ILE A 21 8.35 2.77 46.71
N SER A 22 7.26 2.95 47.46
CA SER A 22 5.91 3.00 46.90
C SER A 22 5.75 4.17 45.92
N THR A 23 6.26 5.35 46.27
CA THR A 23 6.21 6.52 45.40
C THR A 23 7.01 6.30 44.12
N ILE A 24 8.20 5.73 44.20
CA ILE A 24 9.01 5.38 43.03
C ILE A 24 8.28 4.33 42.17
N GLY A 25 7.71 3.31 42.78
CA GLY A 25 6.95 2.28 42.08
C GLY A 25 5.76 2.82 41.32
N ILE A 26 4.99 3.71 41.92
CA ILE A 26 3.86 4.38 41.28
C ILE A 26 4.35 5.28 40.15
N ALA A 27 5.40 6.06 40.37
CA ALA A 27 5.97 6.95 39.35
C ALA A 27 6.48 6.17 38.13
N LEU A 28 7.18 5.05 38.36
CA LEU A 28 7.62 4.17 37.29
C LEU A 28 6.44 3.52 36.55
N GLY A 29 5.43 3.06 37.25
CA GLY A 29 4.22 2.47 36.66
C GLY A 29 3.50 3.47 35.74
N VAL A 30 3.31 4.70 36.22
CA VAL A 30 2.70 5.78 35.42
C VAL A 30 3.58 6.15 34.21
N ALA A 31 4.89 6.23 34.38
CA ALA A 31 5.81 6.52 33.31
C ALA A 31 5.76 5.46 32.20
N VAL A 32 5.74 4.18 32.57
CA VAL A 32 5.62 3.06 31.60
C VAL A 32 4.29 3.12 30.86
N LEU A 33 3.18 3.42 31.53
CA LEU A 33 1.88 3.59 30.90
C LEU A 33 1.88 4.76 29.90
N ILE A 34 2.45 5.90 30.27
CA ILE A 34 2.53 7.07 29.38
C ILE A 34 3.36 6.75 28.16
N VAL A 35 4.52 6.11 28.32
CA VAL A 35 5.40 5.71 27.22
C VAL A 35 4.67 4.71 26.31
N GLY A 36 4.01 3.70 26.88
CA GLY A 36 3.26 2.71 26.12
C GLY A 36 2.13 3.32 25.30
N LEU A 37 1.31 4.18 25.91
CA LEU A 37 0.22 4.87 25.21
C LEU A 37 0.75 5.84 24.14
N SER A 38 1.85 6.54 24.43
CA SER A 38 2.47 7.45 23.44
C SER A 38 3.01 6.69 22.23
N ALA A 39 3.65 5.54 22.47
CA ALA A 39 4.13 4.67 21.39
C ALA A 39 2.98 4.12 20.54
N MET A 40 1.89 3.70 21.19
CA MET A 40 0.70 3.20 20.51
C MET A 40 0.04 4.28 19.66
N ASN A 41 -0.12 5.50 20.17
CA ASN A 41 -0.65 6.64 19.43
C ASN A 41 0.27 7.03 18.24
N GLY A 42 1.58 6.96 18.43
CA GLY A 42 2.55 7.19 17.37
C GLY A 42 2.44 6.16 16.25
N PHE A 43 2.29 4.90 16.62
CA PHE A 43 2.11 3.80 15.68
C PHE A 43 0.78 3.92 14.91
N GLU A 44 -0.31 4.26 15.59
CA GLU A 44 -1.62 4.47 14.96
C GLU A 44 -1.58 5.63 13.94
N ARG A 45 -0.94 6.74 14.28
CA ARG A 45 -0.75 7.86 13.34
C ARG A 45 0.07 7.46 12.12
N GLU A 46 1.13 6.71 12.33
CA GLU A 46 2.00 6.26 11.23
C GLU A 46 1.26 5.28 10.31
N LEU A 47 0.48 4.35 10.87
CA LEU A 47 -0.40 3.46 10.09
C LEU A 47 -1.43 4.25 9.29
N ASN A 48 -2.13 5.18 9.92
CA ASN A 48 -3.14 5.99 9.25
C ASN A 48 -2.54 6.83 8.12
N ASN A 49 -1.39 7.44 8.34
CA ASN A 49 -0.75 8.29 7.34
C ASN A 49 -0.20 7.50 6.15
N ARG A 50 0.22 6.26 6.35
CA ARG A 50 0.81 5.44 5.27
C ARG A 50 -0.21 4.57 4.56
N ILE A 51 -1.10 3.92 5.31
CA ILE A 51 -2.06 2.98 4.72
C ILE A 51 -3.26 3.72 4.15
N LEU A 52 -3.87 4.63 4.90
CA LEU A 52 -5.07 5.35 4.43
C LEU A 52 -4.77 6.37 3.31
N ALA A 53 -3.53 6.86 3.22
CA ALA A 53 -3.14 7.72 2.11
C ALA A 53 -2.99 6.98 0.77
N VAL A 54 -2.88 5.66 0.81
CA VAL A 54 -2.60 4.81 -0.34
C VAL A 54 -3.83 4.00 -0.77
N VAL A 55 -4.67 3.62 0.20
CA VAL A 55 -5.90 2.85 -0.06
C VAL A 55 -7.02 3.81 -0.44
N PRO A 56 -7.71 3.61 -1.57
CA PRO A 56 -8.85 4.44 -1.94
C PRO A 56 -9.96 4.33 -0.89
N HIS A 57 -10.66 5.42 -0.63
CA HIS A 57 -11.73 5.49 0.37
C HIS A 57 -12.99 4.73 -0.07
N GLY A 58 -13.11 4.41 -1.34
CA GLY A 58 -14.18 3.61 -1.90
C GLY A 58 -13.81 3.07 -3.27
N GLU A 59 -14.33 1.93 -3.61
CA GLU A 59 -14.19 1.28 -4.91
C GLU A 59 -15.57 0.99 -5.47
N ILE A 60 -15.72 1.19 -6.77
CA ILE A 60 -16.94 0.87 -7.51
C ILE A 60 -16.55 -0.17 -8.54
N GLU A 61 -17.12 -1.36 -8.41
CA GLU A 61 -16.89 -2.46 -9.33
C GLU A 61 -18.15 -2.74 -10.16
N ALA A 62 -17.95 -3.10 -11.40
CA ALA A 62 -19.07 -3.56 -12.23
C ALA A 62 -19.53 -4.96 -11.79
N VAL A 63 -20.83 -5.13 -11.68
CA VAL A 63 -21.45 -6.45 -11.42
C VAL A 63 -21.12 -7.44 -12.54
N ASN A 64 -21.07 -6.94 -13.78
CA ASN A 64 -20.67 -7.70 -14.96
C ASN A 64 -19.35 -7.16 -15.49
N GLN A 65 -18.30 -7.94 -15.36
CA GLN A 65 -16.99 -7.61 -15.91
C GLN A 65 -16.80 -8.28 -17.29
N PRO A 66 -16.06 -7.67 -18.21
CA PRO A 66 -15.33 -6.38 -18.12
C PRO A 66 -16.26 -5.17 -18.29
N TRP A 67 -15.96 -4.06 -17.60
CA TRP A 67 -16.77 -2.85 -17.61
C TRP A 67 -16.41 -1.94 -18.78
N THR A 68 -17.29 -1.81 -19.76
CA THR A 68 -17.05 -1.05 -20.99
C THR A 68 -17.50 0.40 -20.91
N ASN A 69 -18.61 0.71 -20.23
CA ASN A 69 -19.20 2.06 -20.13
C ASN A 69 -18.76 2.80 -18.86
N TRP A 70 -17.54 2.58 -18.42
CA TRP A 70 -17.02 3.14 -17.17
C TRP A 70 -16.85 4.67 -17.22
N GLN A 71 -16.67 5.27 -18.40
CA GLN A 71 -16.49 6.72 -18.57
C GLN A 71 -17.68 7.52 -18.05
N GLU A 72 -18.90 7.09 -18.38
CA GLU A 72 -20.12 7.72 -17.89
C GLU A 72 -20.26 7.62 -16.36
N ALA A 73 -19.90 6.47 -15.80
CA ALA A 73 -19.87 6.29 -14.35
C ALA A 73 -18.82 7.17 -13.68
N LEU A 74 -17.62 7.28 -14.25
CA LEU A 74 -16.57 8.15 -13.76
C LEU A 74 -17.02 9.61 -13.73
N ASP A 75 -17.64 10.10 -14.82
CA ASP A 75 -18.16 11.44 -14.92
C ASP A 75 -19.26 11.73 -13.88
N ASN A 76 -20.10 10.74 -13.60
CA ASN A 76 -21.14 10.85 -12.59
C ASN A 76 -20.56 10.86 -11.18
N VAL A 77 -19.61 10.00 -10.89
CA VAL A 77 -18.94 9.92 -9.58
C VAL A 77 -18.20 11.22 -9.26
N GLN A 78 -17.51 11.80 -10.23
CA GLN A 78 -16.78 13.07 -10.03
C GLN A 78 -17.69 14.26 -9.71
N LYS A 79 -18.99 14.18 -10.07
CA LYS A 79 -19.98 15.22 -9.76
C LYS A 79 -20.57 15.10 -8.35
N VAL A 80 -20.34 13.98 -7.66
CA VAL A 80 -20.88 13.75 -6.32
C VAL A 80 -20.16 14.64 -5.30
N PRO A 81 -20.89 15.45 -4.51
CA PRO A 81 -20.28 16.26 -3.47
C PRO A 81 -19.53 15.40 -2.45
N GLY A 82 -18.28 15.75 -2.18
CA GLY A 82 -17.42 15.01 -1.26
C GLY A 82 -16.44 14.04 -1.93
N ILE A 83 -16.55 13.81 -3.23
CA ILE A 83 -15.55 13.06 -4.01
C ILE A 83 -14.47 14.04 -4.50
N ALA A 84 -13.24 13.85 -4.04
CA ALA A 84 -12.11 14.70 -4.41
C ALA A 84 -11.50 14.30 -5.76
N ALA A 85 -11.39 13.00 -6.02
CA ALA A 85 -10.87 12.43 -7.25
C ALA A 85 -11.40 11.00 -7.46
N ALA A 86 -11.49 10.57 -8.71
CA ALA A 86 -11.80 9.21 -9.10
C ALA A 86 -10.97 8.84 -10.33
N ALA A 87 -10.54 7.58 -10.42
CA ALA A 87 -9.76 7.08 -11.53
C ALA A 87 -10.11 5.60 -11.81
N PRO A 88 -10.13 5.19 -13.07
CA PRO A 88 -10.35 3.79 -13.43
C PRO A 88 -9.13 2.94 -13.08
N TYR A 89 -9.36 1.67 -12.77
CA TYR A 89 -8.30 0.72 -12.50
C TYR A 89 -8.61 -0.67 -13.07
N ILE A 90 -7.57 -1.46 -13.19
CA ILE A 90 -7.65 -2.88 -13.49
C ILE A 90 -6.87 -3.64 -12.42
N ASN A 91 -7.51 -4.63 -11.80
CA ASN A 91 -6.84 -5.53 -10.87
C ASN A 91 -6.75 -6.93 -11.45
N PHE A 92 -5.58 -7.55 -11.35
CA PHE A 92 -5.41 -8.96 -11.67
C PHE A 92 -4.26 -9.55 -10.86
N THR A 93 -4.27 -10.87 -10.73
CA THR A 93 -3.18 -11.62 -10.11
C THR A 93 -2.28 -12.18 -11.18
N GLY A 94 -0.98 -11.99 -11.04
CA GLY A 94 0.03 -12.54 -11.93
C GLY A 94 1.15 -13.24 -11.17
N LEU A 95 1.91 -14.06 -11.88
CA LEU A 95 3.12 -14.68 -11.37
C LEU A 95 4.32 -13.97 -11.98
N VAL A 96 5.11 -13.29 -11.17
CA VAL A 96 6.35 -12.65 -11.62
C VAL A 96 7.51 -13.59 -11.38
N GLU A 97 8.33 -13.73 -12.42
CA GLU A 97 9.51 -14.57 -12.38
C GLU A 97 10.77 -13.78 -12.74
N SER A 98 11.85 -14.09 -12.05
CA SER A 98 13.22 -13.64 -12.37
C SER A 98 14.20 -14.78 -12.08
N GLY A 99 14.79 -15.33 -13.14
CA GLY A 99 15.63 -16.52 -13.03
C GLY A 99 14.87 -17.70 -12.43
N ALA A 100 15.34 -18.19 -11.29
CA ALA A 100 14.70 -19.30 -10.56
C ALA A 100 13.67 -18.83 -9.51
N ASN A 101 13.52 -17.52 -9.31
CA ASN A 101 12.62 -16.96 -8.29
C ASN A 101 11.25 -16.68 -8.91
N LEU A 102 10.19 -17.08 -8.22
CA LEU A 102 8.80 -16.91 -8.62
C LEU A 102 8.00 -16.32 -7.48
N ARG A 103 7.12 -15.35 -7.78
CA ARG A 103 6.26 -14.73 -6.79
C ARG A 103 4.88 -14.45 -7.38
N ALA A 104 3.84 -14.83 -6.63
CA ALA A 104 2.49 -14.38 -6.93
C ALA A 104 2.31 -12.94 -6.43
N ILE A 105 1.79 -12.07 -7.27
CA ILE A 105 1.57 -10.67 -6.96
C ILE A 105 0.21 -10.20 -7.47
N GLN A 106 -0.35 -9.21 -6.78
CA GLN A 106 -1.47 -8.44 -7.27
C GLN A 106 -0.95 -7.27 -8.10
N VAL A 107 -1.43 -7.17 -9.32
CA VAL A 107 -1.06 -6.10 -10.23
C VAL A 107 -2.22 -5.16 -10.41
N LYS A 108 -1.98 -3.87 -10.17
CA LYS A 108 -2.93 -2.80 -10.40
C LYS A 108 -2.53 -2.02 -11.66
N GLY A 109 -3.40 -2.03 -12.66
CA GLY A 109 -3.30 -1.15 -13.81
C GLY A 109 -3.85 0.22 -13.47
N VAL A 110 -3.03 1.26 -13.54
CA VAL A 110 -3.39 2.64 -13.15
C VAL A 110 -3.08 3.63 -14.26
N ASN A 111 -3.85 4.70 -14.33
CA ASN A 111 -3.46 5.85 -15.12
C ASN A 111 -2.50 6.71 -14.29
N PRO A 112 -1.20 6.83 -14.66
CA PRO A 112 -0.21 7.50 -13.84
C PRO A 112 -0.53 8.97 -13.54
N GLN A 113 -1.21 9.66 -14.46
CA GLN A 113 -1.58 11.06 -14.31
C GLN A 113 -2.75 11.24 -13.34
N GLN A 114 -3.73 10.35 -13.37
CA GLN A 114 -4.88 10.39 -12.46
C GLN A 114 -4.50 9.88 -11.07
N GLU A 115 -3.68 8.84 -10.98
CA GLU A 115 -3.26 8.25 -9.71
C GLU A 115 -2.51 9.25 -8.81
N GLN A 116 -1.71 10.15 -9.37
CA GLN A 116 -1.02 11.17 -8.58
C GLN A 116 -1.96 12.17 -7.90
N HIS A 117 -3.21 12.30 -8.38
CA HIS A 117 -4.25 13.14 -7.77
C HIS A 117 -5.19 12.32 -6.89
N LEU A 118 -5.22 11.00 -7.06
CA LEU A 118 -6.10 10.10 -6.33
C LEU A 118 -5.49 9.64 -5.00
N SER A 119 -4.21 9.32 -5.00
CA SER A 119 -3.53 8.71 -3.86
C SER A 119 -2.11 9.23 -3.66
N ALA A 120 -1.54 8.92 -2.49
CA ALA A 120 -0.14 9.21 -2.20
C ALA A 120 0.84 8.15 -2.73
N LEU A 121 0.37 7.12 -3.44
CA LEU A 121 1.20 6.04 -4.01
C LEU A 121 2.45 6.55 -4.74
N PRO A 122 2.35 7.58 -5.60
CA PRO A 122 3.52 8.12 -6.29
C PRO A 122 4.64 8.60 -5.37
N SER A 123 4.31 9.10 -4.19
CA SER A 123 5.29 9.60 -3.22
C SER A 123 6.09 8.50 -2.53
N PHE A 124 5.60 7.26 -2.57
CA PHE A 124 6.27 6.09 -2.02
C PHE A 124 7.12 5.33 -3.05
N VAL A 125 7.10 5.76 -4.31
CA VAL A 125 8.00 5.23 -5.34
C VAL A 125 9.37 5.90 -5.20
N GLN A 126 10.41 5.09 -5.13
CA GLN A 126 11.77 5.56 -4.93
C GLN A 126 12.26 6.42 -6.11
N GLY A 127 12.89 7.55 -5.79
CA GLY A 127 13.46 8.46 -6.78
C GLY A 127 12.41 9.13 -7.67
N ASP A 128 12.81 9.46 -8.90
CA ASP A 128 11.95 10.10 -9.91
C ASP A 128 11.26 9.09 -10.86
N ALA A 129 11.19 7.82 -10.46
CA ALA A 129 10.68 6.75 -11.33
C ALA A 129 9.23 6.97 -11.77
N TRP A 130 8.40 7.57 -10.92
CA TRP A 130 7.01 7.86 -11.25
C TRP A 130 6.85 8.82 -12.44
N ARG A 131 7.74 9.80 -12.59
CA ARG A 131 7.68 10.77 -13.70
C ARG A 131 7.86 10.14 -15.06
N ASN A 132 8.60 9.04 -15.11
CA ASN A 132 8.90 8.31 -16.34
C ASN A 132 8.00 7.09 -16.53
N PHE A 133 7.04 6.89 -15.62
CA PHE A 133 6.11 5.78 -15.66
C PHE A 133 4.96 6.06 -16.62
N LYS A 134 4.96 5.40 -17.78
CA LYS A 134 4.00 5.62 -18.86
C LYS A 134 3.72 4.35 -19.66
N ALA A 135 2.56 4.32 -20.32
CA ALA A 135 2.15 3.22 -21.18
C ALA A 135 3.04 3.06 -22.42
N GLY A 136 3.11 1.83 -22.91
CA GLY A 136 3.82 1.49 -24.15
C GLY A 136 5.31 1.22 -24.00
N GLU A 137 5.87 1.36 -22.80
CA GLU A 137 7.30 1.14 -22.55
C GLU A 137 7.59 -0.14 -21.76
N GLN A 138 6.62 -1.04 -21.64
CA GLN A 138 6.78 -2.32 -20.93
C GLN A 138 7.28 -2.14 -19.49
N GLN A 139 6.75 -1.16 -18.78
CA GLN A 139 7.16 -0.79 -17.45
C GLN A 139 6.32 -1.45 -16.36
N ILE A 140 6.97 -1.76 -15.23
CA ILE A 140 6.32 -2.20 -14.00
C ILE A 140 6.97 -1.52 -12.80
N ILE A 141 6.18 -1.11 -11.84
CA ILE A 141 6.63 -0.71 -10.50
C ILE A 141 6.26 -1.84 -9.54
N ILE A 142 7.23 -2.33 -8.80
CA ILE A 142 7.04 -3.45 -7.85
C ILE A 142 7.32 -3.01 -6.43
N GLY A 143 6.65 -3.66 -5.46
CA GLY A 143 6.92 -3.44 -4.05
C GLY A 143 8.33 -3.87 -3.67
N LYS A 144 8.90 -3.21 -2.66
CA LYS A 144 10.26 -3.51 -2.15
C LYS A 144 10.42 -4.97 -1.74
N GLY A 145 9.41 -5.54 -1.04
CA GLY A 145 9.43 -6.94 -0.64
C GLY A 145 9.37 -7.93 -1.82
N VAL A 146 8.70 -7.55 -2.93
CA VAL A 146 8.72 -8.33 -4.18
C VAL A 146 10.10 -8.27 -4.81
N ALA A 147 10.71 -7.08 -4.89
CA ALA A 147 12.05 -6.89 -5.43
C ALA A 147 13.09 -7.71 -4.66
N ASP A 148 13.05 -7.70 -3.33
CA ASP A 148 13.95 -8.44 -2.46
C ASP A 148 13.77 -9.98 -2.63
N ALA A 149 12.51 -10.43 -2.72
CA ALA A 149 12.21 -11.85 -2.92
C ALA A 149 12.68 -12.38 -4.29
N LEU A 150 12.56 -11.55 -5.33
CA LEU A 150 13.01 -11.90 -6.69
C LEU A 150 14.50 -11.60 -6.91
N LYS A 151 15.15 -10.92 -5.97
CA LYS A 151 16.56 -10.45 -6.04
C LYS A 151 16.80 -9.57 -7.26
N VAL A 152 15.89 -8.63 -7.50
CA VAL A 152 15.92 -7.68 -8.61
C VAL A 152 15.94 -6.25 -8.10
N LYS A 153 16.36 -5.33 -8.94
CA LYS A 153 16.45 -3.90 -8.68
C LYS A 153 15.83 -3.10 -9.82
N GLN A 154 15.67 -1.81 -9.62
CA GLN A 154 15.28 -0.89 -10.67
C GLN A 154 16.22 -1.02 -11.88
N GLY A 155 15.66 -1.09 -13.07
CA GLY A 155 16.38 -1.30 -14.32
C GLY A 155 16.44 -2.76 -14.79
N ASP A 156 16.17 -3.72 -13.92
CA ASP A 156 16.16 -5.14 -14.30
C ASP A 156 14.88 -5.50 -15.06
N TRP A 157 14.95 -6.62 -15.79
CA TRP A 157 13.83 -7.19 -16.50
C TRP A 157 13.25 -8.39 -15.76
N VAL A 158 11.94 -8.45 -15.70
CA VAL A 158 11.19 -9.58 -15.13
C VAL A 158 10.17 -10.08 -16.15
N SER A 159 9.72 -11.32 -15.98
CA SER A 159 8.62 -11.87 -16.77
C SER A 159 7.39 -12.02 -15.87
N ILE A 160 6.24 -11.55 -16.35
CA ILE A 160 4.97 -11.77 -15.67
C ILE A 160 4.14 -12.79 -16.47
N MET A 161 3.64 -13.80 -15.80
CA MET A 161 2.65 -14.72 -16.33
C MET A 161 1.27 -14.29 -15.87
N ILE A 162 0.41 -14.00 -16.85
CA ILE A 162 -0.95 -13.53 -16.65
C ILE A 162 -1.89 -14.69 -16.96
N PRO A 163 -2.75 -15.09 -16.00
CA PRO A 163 -3.74 -16.12 -16.26
C PRO A 163 -4.74 -15.63 -17.31
N ASN A 164 -5.18 -16.51 -18.19
CA ASN A 164 -6.18 -16.19 -19.18
C ASN A 164 -7.55 -16.02 -18.51
N SER A 165 -8.11 -14.82 -18.58
CA SER A 165 -9.40 -14.47 -17.96
C SER A 165 -10.60 -14.83 -18.84
N ASN A 166 -10.39 -15.27 -20.08
CA ASN A 166 -11.47 -15.53 -21.01
C ASN A 166 -12.05 -16.95 -20.78
N PRO A 167 -13.31 -17.07 -20.33
CA PRO A 167 -13.94 -18.37 -20.05
C PRO A 167 -14.11 -19.25 -21.28
N GLU A 168 -14.13 -18.67 -22.48
CA GLU A 168 -14.24 -19.41 -23.75
C GLU A 168 -12.95 -20.10 -24.18
N HIS A 169 -11.82 -19.71 -23.60
CA HIS A 169 -10.48 -20.21 -23.97
C HIS A 169 -9.74 -20.84 -22.77
N LYS A 170 -10.44 -21.63 -21.96
CA LYS A 170 -9.88 -22.30 -20.74
C LYS A 170 -8.63 -23.14 -20.98
N LEU A 171 -8.28 -23.44 -22.22
CA LEU A 171 -7.11 -24.25 -22.60
C LEU A 171 -5.95 -23.42 -23.16
N MET A 172 -6.05 -22.09 -23.21
CA MET A 172 -4.93 -21.26 -23.66
C MET A 172 -3.88 -21.14 -22.56
N GLN A 173 -2.62 -21.25 -22.99
CA GLN A 173 -1.47 -21.06 -22.12
C GLN A 173 -1.47 -19.66 -21.50
N PRO A 174 -1.01 -19.52 -20.24
CA PRO A 174 -0.89 -18.19 -19.63
C PRO A 174 0.01 -17.30 -20.49
N LYS A 175 -0.44 -16.05 -20.67
CA LYS A 175 0.33 -15.06 -21.42
C LYS A 175 1.56 -14.65 -20.62
N ARG A 176 2.72 -14.73 -21.24
CA ARG A 176 3.98 -14.29 -20.63
C ARG A 176 4.38 -12.96 -21.24
N VAL A 177 4.55 -11.95 -20.39
CA VAL A 177 4.95 -10.59 -20.78
C VAL A 177 6.26 -10.24 -20.08
N ARG A 178 7.23 -9.71 -20.84
CA ARG A 178 8.48 -9.23 -20.28
C ARG A 178 8.36 -7.73 -19.96
N LEU A 179 8.69 -7.35 -18.71
CA LEU A 179 8.56 -5.99 -18.22
C LEU A 179 9.86 -5.50 -17.60
N HIS A 180 10.09 -4.23 -17.75
CA HIS A 180 11.22 -3.51 -17.18
C HIS A 180 10.81 -2.87 -15.85
N ILE A 181 11.58 -3.07 -14.79
CA ILE A 181 11.34 -2.47 -13.48
C ILE A 181 11.68 -0.98 -13.54
N ALA A 182 10.65 -0.15 -13.72
CA ALA A 182 10.79 1.30 -13.78
C ALA A 182 11.05 1.92 -12.40
N GLY A 183 10.51 1.32 -11.34
CA GLY A 183 10.66 1.82 -9.98
C GLY A 183 10.33 0.78 -8.92
N ILE A 184 10.73 1.10 -7.69
CA ILE A 184 10.45 0.30 -6.48
C ILE A 184 9.54 1.11 -5.58
N LEU A 185 8.41 0.51 -5.16
CA LEU A 185 7.46 1.08 -4.22
C LEU A 185 7.81 0.63 -2.80
N GLN A 186 7.91 1.57 -1.87
CA GLN A 186 8.23 1.29 -0.47
C GLN A 186 7.15 1.84 0.45
N LEU A 187 6.16 1.01 0.75
CA LEU A 187 5.02 1.38 1.61
C LEU A 187 5.23 1.03 3.08
N SER A 188 6.14 0.14 3.39
CA SER A 188 6.30 -0.51 4.69
C SER A 188 5.09 -1.40 5.06
N GLY A 189 5.30 -2.70 5.16
CA GLY A 189 4.28 -3.67 5.53
C GLY A 189 4.05 -4.78 4.49
N GLN A 190 2.92 -5.46 4.62
CA GLN A 190 2.63 -6.64 3.77
C GLN A 190 2.37 -6.28 2.29
N LEU A 191 1.89 -5.07 2.02
CA LEU A 191 1.64 -4.62 0.64
C LEU A 191 2.90 -4.66 -0.22
N ASP A 192 4.06 -4.32 0.35
CA ASP A 192 5.33 -4.36 -0.36
C ASP A 192 5.71 -5.76 -0.87
N HIS A 193 5.15 -6.81 -0.27
CA HIS A 193 5.50 -8.20 -0.58
C HIS A 193 4.65 -8.84 -1.68
N SER A 194 3.57 -8.21 -2.09
CA SER A 194 2.62 -8.80 -3.04
C SER A 194 2.00 -7.82 -4.04
N PHE A 195 2.48 -6.58 -4.11
CA PHE A 195 1.88 -5.53 -4.91
C PHE A 195 2.79 -5.05 -6.04
N ALA A 196 2.19 -4.79 -7.20
CA ALA A 196 2.83 -4.15 -8.33
C ALA A 196 1.85 -3.25 -9.09
N MET A 197 2.39 -2.32 -9.87
CA MET A 197 1.63 -1.44 -10.74
C MET A 197 2.17 -1.47 -12.16
N ILE A 198 1.26 -1.40 -13.13
CA ILE A 198 1.55 -1.18 -14.54
C ILE A 198 0.66 -0.06 -15.07
N PRO A 199 1.00 0.59 -16.18
CA PRO A 199 0.10 1.54 -16.82
C PRO A 199 -1.23 0.88 -17.22
N LEU A 200 -2.34 1.60 -17.06
CA LEU A 200 -3.70 1.10 -17.35
C LEU A 200 -3.83 0.58 -18.78
N ALA A 201 -3.34 1.34 -19.76
CA ALA A 201 -3.42 0.95 -21.15
C ALA A 201 -2.64 -0.34 -21.46
N ASP A 202 -1.50 -0.55 -20.79
CA ASP A 202 -0.73 -1.78 -20.92
C ASP A 202 -1.47 -2.96 -20.27
N ALA A 203 -2.13 -2.75 -19.11
CA ALA A 203 -2.98 -3.76 -18.48
C ALA A 203 -4.14 -4.18 -19.40
N GLN A 204 -4.81 -3.22 -20.02
CA GLN A 204 -5.87 -3.46 -21.01
C GLN A 204 -5.38 -4.33 -22.16
N GLN A 205 -4.21 -4.01 -22.68
CA GLN A 205 -3.59 -4.76 -23.81
C GLN A 205 -3.19 -6.17 -23.38
N TYR A 206 -2.58 -6.34 -22.23
CA TYR A 206 -2.10 -7.65 -21.76
C TYR A 206 -3.25 -8.61 -21.40
N LEU A 207 -4.35 -8.08 -20.90
CA LEU A 207 -5.55 -8.84 -20.54
C LEU A 207 -6.57 -8.99 -21.69
N ASP A 208 -6.28 -8.41 -22.86
CA ASP A 208 -7.18 -8.36 -24.02
C ASP A 208 -8.56 -7.77 -23.68
N MET A 209 -8.58 -6.74 -22.82
CA MET A 209 -9.81 -6.09 -22.33
C MET A 209 -10.30 -4.93 -23.22
N GLY A 210 -9.56 -4.59 -24.28
CA GLY A 210 -9.88 -3.44 -25.13
C GLY A 210 -9.82 -2.14 -24.33
N SER A 211 -10.95 -1.40 -24.23
CA SER A 211 -11.06 -0.18 -23.41
C SER A 211 -11.73 -0.40 -22.06
N SER A 212 -11.97 -1.65 -21.66
CA SER A 212 -12.66 -1.99 -20.42
C SER A 212 -11.77 -1.89 -19.19
N VAL A 213 -12.38 -1.80 -18.01
CA VAL A 213 -11.71 -1.71 -16.72
C VAL A 213 -12.34 -2.67 -15.71
N SER A 214 -11.71 -2.83 -14.55
CA SER A 214 -12.29 -3.61 -13.43
C SER A 214 -13.17 -2.76 -12.53
N GLY A 215 -12.80 -1.50 -12.33
CA GLY A 215 -13.55 -0.57 -11.51
C GLY A 215 -13.09 0.86 -11.69
#